data_dab64c752d1ef30b8c4cdf345733e1fc
#
_entry.id   dab64c752d1ef30b8c4cdf345733e1fc
#
_cell.length_a   1.000
_cell.length_b   1.000
_cell.length_c   1.000
_cell.angle_alpha   90.00
_cell.angle_beta   90.00
_cell.angle_gamma   90.00
#
_symmetry.space_group_name_H-M   'P 1'
#
loop_
_entity.id
_entity.type
_entity.pdbx_description
1 polymer ?
#
loop_
_entity_poly.entity_id
_entity_poly.type
_entity_poly.pdbx_seq_one_letter_code
_entity_poly.pdbx_strand_id
1 'polypeptide(L)'
;KSGSSRFDFTNTATFFIQSYSSSKYKASLLNEKVKDVMYDLIELDEITSLHLNSDYDYTDTTIKKYRYQAVFDIGYYRWTQKM
;
A
#
# COMPACT_ATOMS: atom_id res chain seq x y z
N LYS A 1 8.17 -21.31 -7.12
CA LYS A 1 8.08 -21.55 -6.14
C LYS A 1 7.55 -22.61 -5.90
N SER A 2 7.70 -22.98 -5.58
CA SER A 2 7.58 -23.84 -5.59
C SER A 2 6.88 -24.62 -4.90
N GLY A 3 6.98 -25.46 -4.86
CA GLY A 3 6.33 -26.41 -4.43
C GLY A 3 5.75 -26.44 -3.20
N SER A 4 6.01 -25.71 -2.49
CA SER A 4 5.41 -25.69 -1.22
C SER A 4 4.06 -25.08 -1.26
N SER A 5 3.52 -24.92 -2.39
CA SER A 5 2.31 -24.17 -2.51
C SER A 5 1.17 -24.69 -1.68
N ARG A 6 1.12 -25.96 -1.40
CA ARG A 6 0.01 -26.43 -0.61
C ARG A 6 0.08 -25.95 0.84
N PHE A 7 1.22 -25.45 1.24
CA PHE A 7 1.34 -24.85 2.55
C PHE A 7 1.34 -23.35 2.50
N ASP A 8 1.28 -22.79 1.31
CA ASP A 8 1.35 -21.36 1.16
C ASP A 8 -0.05 -20.83 1.10
N PHE A 9 -0.48 -20.23 2.14
CA PHE A 9 -1.76 -19.59 2.16
C PHE A 9 -1.52 -18.12 1.88
N THR A 10 -1.70 -17.77 0.61
CA THR A 10 -1.45 -16.42 0.18
C THR A 10 -2.76 -15.66 0.11
N ASN A 11 -2.81 -14.54 0.74
CA ASN A 11 -3.94 -13.63 0.67
C ASN A 11 -3.53 -12.36 -0.02
N THR A 12 -4.51 -11.60 -0.43
CA THR A 12 -4.27 -10.27 -0.97
C THR A 12 -5.13 -9.28 -0.21
N ALA A 13 -4.64 -8.06 -0.15
CA ALA A 13 -5.37 -6.97 0.46
C ALA A 13 -5.11 -5.72 -0.34
N THR A 14 -6.10 -4.86 -0.41
CA THR A 14 -5.96 -3.59 -1.11
C THR A 14 -6.03 -2.48 -0.07
N PHE A 15 -5.04 -1.62 -0.10
CA PHE A 15 -4.93 -0.52 0.85
C PHE A 15 -5.05 0.80 0.11
N PHE A 16 -5.91 1.66 0.62
CA PHE A 16 -6.09 3.01 0.08
C PHE A 16 -5.46 3.94 1.09
N ILE A 17 -4.36 4.53 0.73
CA ILE A 17 -3.64 5.40 1.66
C ILE A 17 -3.75 6.82 1.16
N GLN A 18 -4.33 7.68 1.99
CA GLN A 18 -4.57 9.06 1.63
C GLN A 18 -3.63 9.97 2.38
N SER A 19 -3.04 10.89 1.65
CA SER A 19 -2.11 11.86 2.19
C SER A 19 -2.71 13.25 2.08
N TYR A 20 -2.91 13.88 3.20
CA TYR A 20 -3.58 15.17 3.29
C TYR A 20 -2.60 16.26 3.68
N SER A 21 -2.82 17.43 3.15
CA SER A 21 -2.08 18.61 3.60
C SER A 21 -2.83 19.85 3.17
N SER A 22 -2.52 20.97 3.81
CA SER A 22 -3.04 22.26 3.40
C SER A 22 -2.34 22.78 2.13
N SER A 23 -1.27 22.13 1.72
CA SER A 23 -0.51 22.50 0.54
C SER A 23 -0.47 21.32 -0.41
N LYS A 24 -0.74 21.58 -1.69
CA LYS A 24 -0.71 20.53 -2.69
C LYS A 24 0.68 19.92 -2.78
N TYR A 25 1.71 20.77 -2.73
CA TYR A 25 3.08 20.28 -2.80
C TYR A 25 3.38 19.33 -1.63
N LYS A 26 2.97 19.73 -0.42
CA LYS A 26 3.24 18.90 0.74
C LYS A 26 2.43 17.60 0.71
N ALA A 27 1.20 17.67 0.21
CA ALA A 27 0.40 16.45 0.08
C ALA A 27 1.05 15.48 -0.89
N SER A 28 1.53 16.00 -2.02
CA SER A 28 2.19 15.13 -3.00
C SER A 28 3.49 14.56 -2.45
N LEU A 29 4.23 15.37 -1.69
CA LEU A 29 5.47 14.90 -1.10
C LEU A 29 5.20 13.81 -0.07
N LEU A 30 4.18 13.98 0.73
CA LEU A 30 3.79 12.97 1.69
C LEU A 30 3.39 11.68 0.98
N ASN A 31 2.67 11.80 -0.13
CA ASN A 31 2.27 10.64 -0.90
C ASN A 31 3.50 9.88 -1.43
N GLU A 32 4.54 10.62 -1.86
CA GLU A 32 5.77 9.96 -2.30
C GLU A 32 6.45 9.22 -1.17
N LYS A 33 6.45 9.81 0.03
CA LYS A 33 7.04 9.12 1.17
C LYS A 33 6.25 7.88 1.55
N VAL A 34 4.93 7.93 1.44
CA VAL A 34 4.10 6.77 1.68
C VAL A 34 4.47 5.66 0.72
N LYS A 35 4.66 6.00 -0.55
CA LYS A 35 5.03 4.99 -1.54
C LYS A 35 6.39 4.38 -1.22
N ASP A 36 7.35 5.20 -0.82
CA ASP A 36 8.67 4.70 -0.46
C ASP A 36 8.60 3.71 0.71
N VAL A 37 7.83 4.08 1.73
CA VAL A 37 7.67 3.21 2.89
C VAL A 37 6.97 1.92 2.48
N MET A 38 5.96 2.02 1.64
CA MET A 38 5.24 0.83 1.21
C MET A 38 6.15 -0.11 0.41
N TYR A 39 7.00 0.45 -0.45
CA TYR A 39 7.91 -0.40 -1.21
C TYR A 39 8.91 -1.13 -0.33
N ASP A 40 9.24 -0.56 0.83
CA ASP A 40 10.12 -1.25 1.77
C ASP A 40 9.48 -2.52 2.33
N LEU A 41 8.16 -2.62 2.29
CA LEU A 41 7.49 -3.80 2.82
C LEU A 41 7.87 -5.07 2.08
N ILE A 42 8.30 -4.94 0.82
CA ILE A 42 8.64 -6.13 0.05
C ILE A 42 9.83 -6.87 0.66
N GLU A 43 10.58 -6.18 1.52
CA GLU A 43 11.71 -6.81 2.21
C GLU A 43 11.26 -7.78 3.30
N LEU A 44 10.02 -7.70 3.70
CA LEU A 44 9.52 -8.60 4.74
C LEU A 44 9.19 -9.95 4.15
N ASP A 45 9.58 -10.99 4.85
CA ASP A 45 9.36 -12.35 4.36
C ASP A 45 7.88 -12.67 4.19
N GLU A 46 7.04 -12.05 4.99
CA GLU A 46 5.61 -12.32 4.95
C GLU A 46 4.93 -11.69 3.75
N ILE A 47 5.59 -10.76 3.09
CA ILE A 47 4.99 -10.07 1.95
C ILE A 47 5.44 -10.76 0.67
N THR A 48 4.50 -11.25 -0.10
CA THR A 48 4.80 -11.99 -1.31
C THR A 48 4.79 -11.12 -2.55
N SER A 49 4.04 -10.03 -2.51
CA SER A 49 3.98 -9.12 -3.66
C SER A 49 3.51 -7.77 -3.20
N LEU A 50 3.87 -6.76 -3.97
CA LEU A 50 3.44 -5.40 -3.73
C LEU A 50 3.25 -4.74 -5.08
N HIS A 51 2.08 -4.19 -5.30
CA HIS A 51 1.78 -3.58 -6.57
C HIS A 51 1.07 -2.26 -6.35
N LEU A 52 1.62 -1.20 -6.91
CA LEU A 52 0.95 0.09 -6.89
C LEU A 52 -0.12 0.08 -7.97
N ASN A 53 -1.35 -0.02 -7.54
CA ASN A 53 -2.48 -0.12 -8.43
C ASN A 53 -2.78 1.23 -9.08
N SER A 54 -2.86 2.25 -8.28
CA SER A 54 -3.13 3.59 -8.78
C SER A 54 -2.61 4.63 -7.81
N ASP A 55 -2.40 5.83 -8.32
CA ASP A 55 -1.80 6.90 -7.57
C ASP A 55 -2.28 8.20 -8.22
N TYR A 56 -3.06 8.98 -7.51
CA TYR A 56 -3.68 10.13 -8.12
C TYR A 56 -4.03 11.21 -7.11
N ASP A 57 -4.24 12.40 -7.63
CA ASP A 57 -4.67 13.55 -6.87
C ASP A 57 -6.17 13.38 -6.62
N TYR A 58 -6.53 13.24 -5.37
CA TYR A 58 -7.90 13.00 -4.99
C TYR A 58 -8.41 14.14 -4.13
N THR A 59 -8.04 15.34 -4.48
CA THR A 59 -8.37 16.52 -3.72
C THR A 59 -9.86 16.79 -3.71
N ASP A 60 -10.36 17.06 -2.51
CA ASP A 60 -11.74 17.44 -2.32
C ASP A 60 -11.76 18.94 -2.06
N THR A 61 -12.20 19.70 -3.03
CA THR A 61 -12.15 21.15 -2.92
C THR A 61 -13.13 21.70 -1.89
N THR A 62 -14.10 20.92 -1.48
CA THR A 62 -15.08 21.43 -0.51
C THR A 62 -14.50 21.56 0.89
N ILE A 63 -13.47 20.78 1.22
CA ILE A 63 -12.86 20.85 2.53
C ILE A 63 -11.54 21.59 2.52
N LYS A 64 -11.15 22.11 1.37
CA LYS A 64 -9.94 22.93 1.23
C LYS A 64 -8.70 22.24 1.73
N LYS A 65 -8.61 20.96 1.52
CA LYS A 65 -7.41 20.21 1.81
C LYS A 65 -7.03 19.42 0.58
N TYR A 66 -5.74 19.39 0.31
CA TYR A 66 -5.25 18.63 -0.80
C TYR A 66 -5.04 17.20 -0.35
N ARG A 67 -5.40 16.29 -1.23
CA ARG A 67 -5.37 14.88 -0.87
C ARG A 67 -4.87 14.08 -2.07
N TYR A 68 -3.90 13.23 -1.82
CA TYR A 68 -3.46 12.26 -2.80
C TYR A 68 -3.80 10.88 -2.28
N GLN A 69 -4.07 9.97 -3.18
CA GLN A 69 -4.39 8.62 -2.79
C GLN A 69 -3.56 7.65 -3.60
N ALA A 70 -2.88 6.77 -2.89
CA ALA A 70 -2.16 5.66 -3.48
C ALA A 70 -2.90 4.38 -3.12
N VAL A 71 -3.09 3.52 -4.09
CA VAL A 71 -3.78 2.26 -3.88
C VAL A 71 -2.79 1.14 -4.10
N PHE A 72 -2.57 0.35 -3.07
CA PHE A 72 -1.62 -0.75 -3.12
C PHE A 72 -2.34 -2.08 -2.99
N ASP A 73 -1.97 -3.01 -3.84
CA ASP A 73 -2.40 -4.39 -3.70
C ASP A 73 -1.23 -5.16 -3.12
N ILE A 74 -1.45 -5.81 -2.01
CA ILE A 74 -0.40 -6.50 -1.28
C ILE A 74 -0.77 -7.96 -1.16
N GLY A 75 0.15 -8.81 -1.57
CA GLY A 75 0.02 -10.24 -1.34
C GLY A 75 0.84 -10.61 -0.11
N TYR A 76 0.33 -11.47 0.70
CA TYR A 76 1.04 -11.85 1.91
C TYR A 76 0.68 -13.26 2.31
N TYR A 77 1.59 -13.89 3.07
CA TYR A 77 1.32 -15.21 3.60
C TYR A 77 0.38 -15.09 4.78
N ARG A 78 -0.58 -15.98 4.79
CA ARG A 78 -1.46 -16.05 5.92
C ARG A 78 -0.84 -17.00 6.92
N TRP A 79 -0.54 -16.52 8.10
CA TRP A 79 0.04 -17.34 9.09
C TRP A 79 -1.01 -18.10 9.78
N THR A 80 -0.97 -19.37 9.73
CA THR A 80 -1.88 -20.11 10.50
C THR A 80 -1.12 -20.75 11.55
N GLN A 81 -0.98 -20.35 12.53
CA GLN A 81 -0.17 -20.92 13.46
C GLN A 81 -0.78 -21.83 14.17
N LYS A 82 -0.76 -22.44 14.49
CA LYS A 82 -1.22 -23.12 15.07
C LYS A 82 -0.77 -23.55 16.02
N MET A 83 -0.70 -23.35 16.35
CA MET A 83 -0.32 -23.60 17.18
C MET A 83 -0.41 -24.08 17.72
#